data_9686a818be13dc08943cf234bf3c153d
#
_entry.id   9686a818be13dc08943cf234bf3c153d
#
_cell.length_a   1.000
_cell.length_b   1.000
_cell.length_c   1.000
_cell.angle_alpha   90.00
_cell.angle_beta   90.00
_cell.angle_gamma   90.00
#
_symmetry.space_group_name_H-M   'P 1'
#
loop_
_entity.id
_entity.type
_entity.pdbx_description
1 polymer ?
#
loop_
_entity_poly.entity_id
_entity_poly.type
_entity_poly.pdbx_seq_one_letter_code
_entity_poly.pdbx_strand_id
1 'polypeptide(L)'
;MTVLKKDDIRLIRDSRGSLYCYWGLAILMAALYSVLSWLTPFYLDDWSFMAVWRDDVFGGDRFSWKTWADYYNYIRGFDNGRISNALSPLSTMFSPWKEIFPLLTGILLTLSAVLLQKFSGGRRLSPAGLALVWLLMIIGLPRGDTIFVRDYSLNYIWAAALTLIFLFTLKKACHDNRWLWIALLMAVLAGGWHEGFATSTLCGLGLLMLIRRFRLPSSFYMVSAVYLASALLFMLSPGIINRFQVAISETGIKYFLKRPLVIIAVDFILAFILATLYRFRKGSLKGFTNLLNDTSVVVSLGILVSGYVLGYIIVNTLRSYFWPDMAGICLAVVFIRRIFSLYPVRASYIRIGGILAALLCTSQSVAVIIWQNRYRIETEEIMALLDKSPSGTVFHDMKLPPDAPFYTLGMPVSNAWYNPYHYKELWTYYMTPVLGVVPASMRDASPSETKSDTVGMTMPEYVDGEFLVPFITERGDTLIYSYGPL
;
A
#
# COMPACT_ATOMS: atom_id res chain seq x y z
N MET A 1 -18.24 5.14 46.02
CA MET A 1 -17.81 4.59 44.73
C MET A 1 -19.04 4.47 43.84
N THR A 2 -19.40 5.56 43.13
CA THR A 2 -20.65 5.71 42.38
C THR A 2 -20.51 4.86 41.12
N VAL A 3 -21.19 3.74 41.07
CA VAL A 3 -21.37 2.93 39.88
C VAL A 3 -21.99 3.80 38.82
N LEU A 4 -21.27 4.12 37.75
CA LEU A 4 -21.82 4.79 36.57
C LEU A 4 -23.03 3.97 36.11
N LYS A 5 -24.21 4.52 36.30
CA LYS A 5 -25.46 3.93 35.83
C LYS A 5 -25.36 3.69 34.33
N LYS A 6 -25.99 2.64 33.85
CA LYS A 6 -26.15 2.28 32.43
C LYS A 6 -26.60 3.49 31.56
N ASP A 7 -27.09 4.52 32.19
CA ASP A 7 -27.57 5.76 31.59
C ASP A 7 -26.47 6.78 31.26
N ASP A 8 -25.29 6.74 31.96
CA ASP A 8 -24.18 7.62 31.62
C ASP A 8 -23.43 7.16 30.35
N ILE A 9 -23.56 5.87 29.98
CA ILE A 9 -23.14 5.35 28.69
C ILE A 9 -24.11 5.77 27.56
N ARG A 10 -25.35 6.13 27.89
CA ARG A 10 -26.34 6.70 26.95
C ARG A 10 -26.10 8.17 26.59
N LEU A 11 -25.24 8.88 27.30
CA LEU A 11 -24.90 10.28 27.02
C LEU A 11 -23.96 10.52 25.85
N ILE A 12 -23.38 9.45 25.28
CA ILE A 12 -22.82 9.47 23.90
C ILE A 12 -23.92 8.95 22.93
N ARG A 13 -25.16 9.32 23.18
CA ARG A 13 -26.26 9.11 22.26
C ARG A 13 -25.91 9.90 21.01
N ASP A 14 -25.94 9.26 19.85
CA ASP A 14 -25.74 9.84 18.53
C ASP A 14 -26.59 11.10 18.40
N SER A 15 -26.09 12.23 18.93
CA SER A 15 -26.63 13.50 18.55
C SER A 15 -26.36 13.65 17.07
N ARG A 16 -27.32 14.12 16.29
CA ARG A 16 -27.12 14.42 14.86
C ARG A 16 -25.81 15.18 14.66
N GLY A 17 -25.44 16.05 15.60
CA GLY A 17 -24.16 16.76 15.63
C GLY A 17 -22.92 15.83 15.65
N SER A 18 -22.94 14.74 16.43
CA SER A 18 -21.81 13.79 16.45
C SER A 18 -21.63 13.07 15.09
N LEU A 19 -22.72 12.78 14.41
CA LEU A 19 -22.70 12.16 13.08
C LEU A 19 -22.19 13.14 12.02
N TYR A 20 -22.60 14.40 12.07
CA TYR A 20 -22.06 15.44 11.17
C TYR A 20 -20.58 15.67 11.38
N CYS A 21 -20.10 15.75 12.63
CA CYS A 21 -18.67 15.85 12.92
C CYS A 21 -17.89 14.63 12.41
N TYR A 22 -18.45 13.44 12.51
CA TYR A 22 -17.84 12.22 12.01
C TYR A 22 -17.65 12.27 10.49
N TRP A 23 -18.71 12.57 9.75
CA TRP A 23 -18.64 12.65 8.29
C TRP A 23 -17.82 13.85 7.82
N GLY A 24 -17.88 14.98 8.53
CA GLY A 24 -17.02 16.13 8.25
C GLY A 24 -15.54 15.78 8.37
N LEU A 25 -15.16 15.04 9.42
CA LEU A 25 -13.79 14.56 9.59
C LEU A 25 -13.39 13.54 8.49
N ALA A 26 -14.30 12.64 8.12
CA ALA A 26 -14.05 11.67 7.05
C ALA A 26 -13.87 12.36 5.69
N ILE A 27 -14.70 13.35 5.36
CA ILE A 27 -14.58 14.15 4.13
C ILE A 27 -13.26 14.94 4.14
N LEU A 28 -12.90 15.56 5.26
CA LEU A 28 -11.62 16.26 5.39
C LEU A 28 -10.43 15.32 5.14
N MET A 29 -10.45 14.14 5.78
CA MET A 29 -9.43 13.13 5.58
C MET A 29 -9.33 12.69 4.10
N ALA A 30 -10.47 12.42 3.46
CA ALA A 30 -10.52 12.04 2.05
C ALA A 30 -9.96 13.15 1.15
N ALA A 31 -10.36 14.40 1.39
CA ALA A 31 -9.87 15.54 0.63
C ALA A 31 -8.35 15.74 0.76
N LEU A 32 -7.81 15.70 1.98
CA LEU A 32 -6.38 15.85 2.22
C LEU A 32 -5.56 14.75 1.52
N TYR A 33 -6.00 13.49 1.62
CA TYR A 33 -5.32 12.39 0.96
C TYR A 33 -5.48 12.38 -0.57
N SER A 34 -6.63 12.86 -1.08
CA SER A 34 -6.81 13.06 -2.52
C SER A 34 -5.85 14.11 -3.06
N VAL A 35 -5.69 15.22 -2.34
CA VAL A 35 -4.72 16.27 -2.69
C VAL A 35 -3.29 15.74 -2.65
N LEU A 36 -2.92 14.98 -1.61
CA LEU A 36 -1.59 14.38 -1.51
C LEU A 36 -1.32 13.41 -2.67
N SER A 37 -2.28 12.55 -3.02
CA SER A 37 -2.15 11.65 -4.16
C SER A 37 -2.06 12.42 -5.50
N TRP A 38 -2.80 13.53 -5.63
CA TRP A 38 -2.75 14.40 -6.81
C TRP A 38 -1.39 15.10 -6.95
N LEU A 39 -0.80 15.53 -5.84
CA LEU A 39 0.49 16.21 -5.83
C LEU A 39 1.68 15.25 -5.97
N THR A 40 1.46 13.96 -5.84
CA THR A 40 2.54 12.98 -5.97
C THR A 40 2.89 12.77 -7.45
N PRO A 41 4.14 13.04 -7.86
CA PRO A 41 4.59 12.78 -9.22
C PRO A 41 4.63 11.27 -9.50
N PHE A 42 4.75 10.92 -10.77
CA PHE A 42 5.01 9.52 -11.15
C PHE A 42 6.31 9.02 -10.51
N TYR A 43 6.31 7.77 -10.15
CA TYR A 43 7.41 7.13 -9.44
C TYR A 43 7.85 5.87 -10.19
N LEU A 44 8.93 5.27 -9.77
CA LEU A 44 9.64 4.15 -10.35
C LEU A 44 8.76 3.19 -11.19
N ASP A 45 7.84 2.48 -10.52
CA ASP A 45 6.99 1.47 -11.17
C ASP A 45 5.92 2.11 -12.06
N ASP A 46 5.49 3.36 -11.78
CA ASP A 46 4.58 4.10 -12.65
C ASP A 46 5.18 4.27 -14.05
N TRP A 47 6.45 4.64 -14.14
CA TRP A 47 7.18 4.77 -15.41
C TRP A 47 7.38 3.43 -16.09
N SER A 48 7.71 2.41 -15.33
CA SER A 48 7.87 1.05 -15.83
C SER A 48 6.62 0.55 -16.54
N PHE A 49 5.46 0.68 -15.91
CA PHE A 49 4.20 0.26 -16.52
C PHE A 49 3.77 1.11 -17.72
N MET A 50 4.09 2.42 -17.72
CA MET A 50 3.90 3.27 -18.88
C MET A 50 4.78 2.85 -20.06
N ALA A 51 6.06 2.56 -19.82
CA ALA A 51 6.99 2.12 -20.84
C ALA A 51 6.54 0.79 -21.48
N VAL A 52 6.21 -0.20 -20.65
CA VAL A 52 5.72 -1.51 -21.13
C VAL A 52 4.43 -1.36 -21.93
N TRP A 53 3.51 -0.45 -21.54
CA TRP A 53 2.28 -0.22 -22.30
C TRP A 53 2.55 0.46 -23.64
N ARG A 54 3.50 1.40 -23.71
CA ARG A 54 3.86 2.13 -24.92
C ARG A 54 4.63 1.31 -25.95
N ASP A 55 5.17 0.17 -25.54
CA ASP A 55 5.75 -0.77 -26.47
C ASP A 55 4.75 -1.08 -27.60
N ASP A 56 5.21 -1.09 -28.85
CA ASP A 56 4.38 -1.32 -30.05
C ASP A 56 3.53 -2.59 -29.96
N VAL A 57 3.96 -3.56 -29.15
CA VAL A 57 3.22 -4.80 -28.87
C VAL A 57 1.86 -4.55 -28.24
N PHE A 58 1.71 -3.50 -27.40
CA PHE A 58 0.46 -3.22 -26.67
C PHE A 58 -0.35 -2.04 -27.21
N GLY A 59 0.12 -1.31 -28.23
CA GLY A 59 -0.68 -0.33 -28.95
C GLY A 59 -0.49 1.13 -28.54
N GLY A 60 0.62 1.49 -27.92
CA GLY A 60 1.02 2.88 -27.69
C GLY A 60 0.06 3.67 -26.81
N ASP A 61 -0.33 4.87 -27.24
CA ASP A 61 -1.17 5.79 -26.44
C ASP A 61 -2.68 5.50 -26.48
N ARG A 62 -3.10 4.41 -27.13
CA ARG A 62 -4.53 4.08 -27.28
C ARG A 62 -4.95 2.95 -26.35
N PHE A 63 -6.05 3.18 -25.62
CA PHE A 63 -6.70 2.16 -24.83
C PHE A 63 -7.69 1.35 -25.65
N SER A 64 -7.62 0.02 -25.54
CA SER A 64 -8.70 -0.89 -25.94
C SER A 64 -8.78 -2.04 -24.94
N TRP A 65 -9.94 -2.65 -24.80
CA TRP A 65 -10.11 -3.82 -23.93
C TRP A 65 -9.29 -5.02 -24.39
N LYS A 66 -9.07 -5.16 -25.70
CA LYS A 66 -8.20 -6.20 -26.25
C LYS A 66 -6.76 -5.95 -25.83
N THR A 67 -6.24 -4.75 -26.10
CA THR A 67 -4.88 -4.35 -25.71
C THR A 67 -4.66 -4.52 -24.22
N TRP A 68 -5.67 -4.14 -23.41
CA TRP A 68 -5.58 -4.33 -21.94
C TRP A 68 -5.50 -5.82 -21.55
N ALA A 69 -6.26 -6.69 -22.20
CA ALA A 69 -6.20 -8.12 -21.94
C ALA A 69 -4.84 -8.72 -22.34
N ASP A 70 -4.28 -8.30 -23.48
CA ASP A 70 -2.95 -8.72 -23.94
C ASP A 70 -1.86 -8.24 -22.98
N TYR A 71 -1.93 -6.99 -22.55
CA TYR A 71 -1.06 -6.43 -21.50
C TYR A 71 -1.16 -7.21 -20.18
N TYR A 72 -2.39 -7.50 -19.71
CA TYR A 72 -2.57 -8.28 -18.49
C TYR A 72 -1.95 -9.69 -18.59
N ASN A 73 -2.12 -10.35 -19.74
CA ASN A 73 -1.51 -11.66 -19.98
C ASN A 73 0.02 -11.57 -19.96
N TYR A 74 0.61 -10.52 -20.52
CA TYR A 74 2.03 -10.26 -20.47
C TYR A 74 2.52 -10.07 -19.03
N ILE A 75 1.91 -9.15 -18.28
CA ILE A 75 2.27 -8.89 -16.87
C ILE A 75 2.14 -10.16 -16.02
N ARG A 76 1.10 -10.95 -16.26
CA ARG A 76 0.89 -12.22 -15.56
C ARG A 76 2.01 -13.24 -15.83
N GLY A 77 2.54 -13.23 -17.03
CA GLY A 77 3.66 -14.11 -17.43
C GLY A 77 5.00 -13.67 -16.89
N PHE A 78 5.26 -12.38 -16.99
CA PHE A 78 6.58 -11.80 -16.75
C PHE A 78 6.78 -11.29 -15.30
N ASP A 79 5.83 -10.52 -14.78
CA ASP A 79 5.99 -9.84 -13.48
C ASP A 79 5.16 -10.51 -12.37
N ASN A 80 3.85 -10.35 -12.42
CA ASN A 80 2.93 -10.94 -11.45
C ASN A 80 1.49 -10.96 -11.99
N GLY A 81 0.63 -11.78 -11.36
CA GLY A 81 -0.77 -11.90 -11.78
C GLY A 81 -1.74 -10.96 -11.07
N ARG A 82 -1.28 -9.90 -10.41
CA ARG A 82 -2.12 -8.98 -9.63
C ARG A 82 -3.08 -8.21 -10.53
N ILE A 83 -4.33 -8.11 -10.13
CA ILE A 83 -5.30 -7.23 -10.77
C ILE A 83 -4.84 -5.76 -10.67
N SER A 84 -4.22 -5.38 -9.57
CA SER A 84 -3.71 -4.02 -9.34
C SER A 84 -2.75 -3.56 -10.45
N ASN A 85 -1.76 -4.37 -10.81
CA ASN A 85 -0.77 -4.02 -11.84
C ASN A 85 -1.40 -3.94 -13.24
N ALA A 86 -2.46 -4.71 -13.49
CA ALA A 86 -3.22 -4.58 -14.73
C ALA A 86 -3.92 -3.21 -14.86
N LEU A 87 -4.20 -2.55 -13.73
CA LEU A 87 -4.83 -1.23 -13.70
C LEU A 87 -3.82 -0.07 -13.68
N SER A 88 -2.52 -0.33 -13.54
CA SER A 88 -1.48 0.72 -13.49
C SER A 88 -1.49 1.65 -14.72
N PRO A 89 -1.57 1.17 -15.98
CA PRO A 89 -1.67 2.05 -17.14
C PRO A 89 -2.91 2.95 -17.12
N LEU A 90 -4.05 2.45 -16.61
CA LEU A 90 -5.25 3.26 -16.49
C LEU A 90 -5.07 4.42 -15.52
N SER A 91 -4.35 4.19 -14.41
CA SER A 91 -4.11 5.20 -13.40
C SER A 91 -3.10 6.26 -13.82
N THR A 92 -2.24 5.97 -14.80
CA THR A 92 -1.11 6.82 -15.19
C THR A 92 -1.29 7.49 -16.55
N MET A 93 -1.88 6.80 -17.54
CA MET A 93 -1.90 7.24 -18.94
C MET A 93 -3.27 7.73 -19.42
N PHE A 94 -4.36 7.08 -19.02
CA PHE A 94 -5.64 7.25 -19.69
C PHE A 94 -6.62 8.16 -18.96
N SER A 95 -7.06 9.23 -19.62
CA SER A 95 -8.18 10.05 -19.15
C SER A 95 -9.52 9.31 -19.35
N PRO A 96 -10.52 9.48 -18.47
CA PRO A 96 -10.49 10.32 -17.27
C PRO A 96 -9.90 9.61 -16.04
N TRP A 97 -9.41 8.38 -16.18
CA TRP A 97 -9.02 7.56 -15.04
C TRP A 97 -7.83 8.14 -14.27
N LYS A 98 -6.82 8.66 -14.99
CA LYS A 98 -5.63 9.26 -14.35
C LYS A 98 -5.97 10.48 -13.49
N GLU A 99 -7.04 11.22 -13.84
CA GLU A 99 -7.51 12.39 -13.07
C GLU A 99 -8.37 11.99 -11.88
N ILE A 100 -9.19 10.94 -12.03
CA ILE A 100 -10.10 10.46 -10.98
C ILE A 100 -9.34 9.63 -9.94
N PHE A 101 -8.26 8.98 -10.34
CA PHE A 101 -7.51 8.06 -9.50
C PHE A 101 -7.07 8.64 -8.14
N PRO A 102 -6.51 9.87 -8.05
CA PRO A 102 -6.15 10.46 -6.76
C PRO A 102 -7.35 10.64 -5.81
N LEU A 103 -8.50 11.04 -6.37
CA LEU A 103 -9.74 11.16 -5.60
C LEU A 103 -10.19 9.82 -5.03
N LEU A 104 -10.19 8.77 -5.85
CA LEU A 104 -10.56 7.43 -5.43
C LEU A 104 -9.60 6.90 -4.36
N THR A 105 -8.29 7.14 -4.51
CA THR A 105 -7.28 6.74 -3.52
C THR A 105 -7.53 7.39 -2.16
N GLY A 106 -7.79 8.70 -2.12
CA GLY A 106 -8.12 9.40 -0.86
C GLY A 106 -9.41 8.88 -0.22
N ILE A 107 -10.44 8.59 -1.03
CA ILE A 107 -11.70 8.00 -0.57
C ILE A 107 -11.45 6.59 -0.01
N LEU A 108 -10.69 5.73 -0.69
CA LEU A 108 -10.44 4.35 -0.28
C LEU A 108 -9.57 4.28 0.98
N LEU A 109 -8.60 5.18 1.13
CA LEU A 109 -7.80 5.27 2.36
C LEU A 109 -8.68 5.68 3.55
N THR A 110 -9.56 6.65 3.36
CA THR A 110 -10.53 7.07 4.38
C THR A 110 -11.53 5.97 4.70
N LEU A 111 -12.04 5.28 3.69
CA LEU A 111 -12.91 4.13 3.85
C LEU A 111 -12.22 3.02 4.66
N SER A 112 -10.94 2.79 4.42
CA SER A 112 -10.14 1.85 5.22
C SER A 112 -10.11 2.23 6.69
N ALA A 113 -9.92 3.51 7.02
CA ALA A 113 -9.98 4.00 8.42
C ALA A 113 -11.37 3.78 9.05
N VAL A 114 -12.45 4.09 8.31
CA VAL A 114 -13.83 3.86 8.75
C VAL A 114 -14.10 2.36 8.99
N LEU A 115 -13.66 1.52 8.08
CA LEU A 115 -13.84 0.06 8.19
C LEU A 115 -13.00 -0.54 9.31
N LEU A 116 -11.76 -0.07 9.52
CA LEU A 116 -10.95 -0.46 10.68
C LEU A 116 -11.64 -0.12 11.99
N GLN A 117 -12.20 1.10 12.12
CA GLN A 117 -12.97 1.48 13.29
C GLN A 117 -14.19 0.55 13.51
N LYS A 118 -14.90 0.19 12.45
CA LYS A 118 -16.04 -0.73 12.52
C LYS A 118 -15.61 -2.16 12.80
N PHE A 119 -14.59 -2.65 12.13
CA PHE A 119 -14.11 -4.01 12.28
C PHE A 119 -13.55 -4.26 13.68
N SER A 120 -12.85 -3.28 14.27
CA SER A 120 -12.38 -3.33 15.67
C SER A 120 -13.50 -3.35 16.73
N GLY A 121 -14.75 -3.63 16.34
CA GLY A 121 -15.90 -3.80 17.23
C GLY A 121 -16.62 -2.50 17.61
N GLY A 122 -16.41 -1.40 16.86
CA GLY A 122 -17.15 -0.15 16.99
C GLY A 122 -18.61 -0.30 16.62
N ARG A 123 -19.50 -0.49 17.61
CA ARG A 123 -20.95 -0.48 17.34
C ARG A 123 -21.44 0.87 16.80
N ARG A 124 -20.75 1.95 17.16
CA ARG A 124 -21.11 3.34 16.79
C ARG A 124 -19.92 4.04 16.15
N LEU A 125 -20.21 4.85 15.15
CA LEU A 125 -19.25 5.75 14.54
C LEU A 125 -18.98 6.90 15.52
N SER A 126 -17.73 7.17 15.79
CA SER A 126 -17.29 8.18 16.74
C SER A 126 -16.20 9.03 16.11
N PRO A 127 -16.33 10.38 16.11
CA PRO A 127 -15.28 11.26 15.58
C PRO A 127 -13.93 11.04 16.26
N ALA A 128 -13.90 10.88 17.58
CA ALA A 128 -12.69 10.60 18.34
C ALA A 128 -12.08 9.24 17.97
N GLY A 129 -12.92 8.23 17.69
CA GLY A 129 -12.45 6.94 17.21
C GLY A 129 -11.86 6.99 15.80
N LEU A 130 -12.44 7.79 14.90
CA LEU A 130 -11.89 8.00 13.57
C LEU A 130 -10.56 8.78 13.63
N ALA A 131 -10.49 9.84 14.44
CA ALA A 131 -9.26 10.60 14.65
C ALA A 131 -8.13 9.73 15.23
N LEU A 132 -8.46 8.82 16.16
CA LEU A 132 -7.50 7.87 16.70
C LEU A 132 -6.99 6.92 15.62
N VAL A 133 -7.88 6.35 14.80
CA VAL A 133 -7.47 5.47 13.69
C VAL A 133 -6.59 6.24 12.72
N TRP A 134 -6.96 7.47 12.37
CA TRP A 134 -6.17 8.33 11.48
C TRP A 134 -4.77 8.58 12.04
N LEU A 135 -4.67 8.94 13.33
CA LEU A 135 -3.39 9.13 14.00
C LEU A 135 -2.52 7.86 13.98
N LEU A 136 -3.12 6.70 14.28
CA LEU A 136 -2.42 5.41 14.24
C LEU A 136 -1.97 5.05 12.82
N MET A 137 -2.74 5.40 11.78
CA MET A 137 -2.33 5.23 10.39
C MET A 137 -1.13 6.10 10.01
N ILE A 138 -1.10 7.36 10.45
CA ILE A 138 0.04 8.26 10.19
C ILE A 138 1.32 7.74 10.85
N ILE A 139 1.20 7.19 12.06
CA ILE A 139 2.37 6.73 12.83
C ILE A 139 2.81 5.32 12.41
N GLY A 140 1.86 4.44 12.14
CA GLY A 140 2.09 2.99 12.04
C GLY A 140 2.15 2.45 10.60
N LEU A 141 1.73 3.20 9.58
CA LEU A 141 1.82 2.71 8.21
C LEU A 141 3.17 3.01 7.56
N PRO A 142 3.62 2.17 6.64
CA PRO A 142 4.76 2.48 5.79
C PRO A 142 4.55 3.80 5.03
N ARG A 143 5.64 4.42 4.71
CA ARG A 143 5.75 5.80 4.27
C ARG A 143 5.06 6.12 2.94
N GLY A 144 5.09 7.37 2.58
CA GLY A 144 4.31 7.99 1.53
C GLY A 144 4.46 7.41 0.13
N ASP A 145 5.58 6.80 -0.20
CA ASP A 145 5.76 6.03 -1.44
C ASP A 145 4.69 4.92 -1.58
N THR A 146 4.43 4.17 -0.51
CA THR A 146 3.40 3.11 -0.49
C THR A 146 1.99 3.65 -0.60
N ILE A 147 1.75 4.89 -0.11
CA ILE A 147 0.40 5.45 0.00
C ILE A 147 0.03 6.28 -1.22
N PHE A 148 0.97 7.06 -1.76
CA PHE A 148 0.66 8.10 -2.75
C PHE A 148 1.18 7.82 -4.16
N VAL A 149 2.21 6.99 -4.34
CA VAL A 149 2.63 6.52 -5.66
C VAL A 149 1.50 5.68 -6.27
N ARG A 150 1.18 5.91 -7.53
CA ARG A 150 -0.04 5.37 -8.17
C ARG A 150 -0.07 3.86 -8.18
N ASP A 151 0.98 3.23 -8.69
CA ASP A 151 1.06 1.77 -8.70
C ASP A 151 1.05 1.19 -7.29
N TYR A 152 1.82 1.77 -6.37
CA TYR A 152 1.85 1.30 -4.99
C TYR A 152 0.52 1.53 -4.26
N SER A 153 -0.17 2.63 -4.51
CA SER A 153 -1.50 2.84 -3.93
C SER A 153 -2.51 1.81 -4.44
N LEU A 154 -2.46 1.43 -5.72
CA LEU A 154 -3.24 0.29 -6.25
C LEU A 154 -2.91 -1.01 -5.51
N ASN A 155 -1.63 -1.28 -5.33
CA ASN A 155 -1.16 -2.50 -4.70
C ASN A 155 -1.46 -2.57 -3.19
N TYR A 156 -1.49 -1.45 -2.47
CA TYR A 156 -1.59 -1.43 -1.00
C TYR A 156 -2.87 -0.78 -0.48
N ILE A 157 -3.19 0.46 -0.88
CA ILE A 157 -4.39 1.15 -0.38
C ILE A 157 -5.67 0.52 -0.89
N TRP A 158 -5.72 0.27 -2.19
CA TRP A 158 -6.88 -0.38 -2.82
C TRP A 158 -7.03 -1.82 -2.33
N ALA A 159 -5.92 -2.56 -2.21
CA ALA A 159 -5.91 -3.89 -1.61
C ALA A 159 -6.48 -3.90 -0.19
N ALA A 160 -6.03 -2.96 0.66
CA ALA A 160 -6.50 -2.84 2.03
C ALA A 160 -8.01 -2.52 2.09
N ALA A 161 -8.46 -1.55 1.31
CA ALA A 161 -9.87 -1.17 1.26
C ALA A 161 -10.74 -2.36 0.81
N LEU A 162 -10.36 -3.05 -0.28
CA LEU A 162 -11.09 -4.22 -0.78
C LEU A 162 -11.10 -5.37 0.23
N THR A 163 -9.96 -5.64 0.87
CA THR A 163 -9.86 -6.70 1.88
C THR A 163 -10.68 -6.36 3.13
N LEU A 164 -10.69 -5.10 3.57
CA LEU A 164 -11.55 -4.67 4.69
C LEU A 164 -13.03 -4.73 4.33
N ILE A 165 -13.42 -4.35 3.11
CA ILE A 165 -14.80 -4.52 2.61
C ILE A 165 -15.15 -6.00 2.59
N PHE A 166 -14.26 -6.85 2.10
CA PHE A 166 -14.42 -8.31 2.10
C PHE A 166 -14.67 -8.84 3.53
N LEU A 167 -13.79 -8.53 4.47
CA LEU A 167 -13.93 -8.97 5.88
C LEU A 167 -15.23 -8.46 6.52
N PHE A 168 -15.62 -7.21 6.20
CA PHE A 168 -16.86 -6.64 6.68
C PHE A 168 -18.09 -7.34 6.09
N THR A 169 -18.11 -7.56 4.78
CA THR A 169 -19.23 -8.23 4.09
C THR A 169 -19.32 -9.71 4.44
N LEU A 170 -18.18 -10.40 4.61
CA LEU A 170 -18.12 -11.77 5.15
C LEU A 170 -18.78 -11.85 6.53
N LYS A 171 -18.39 -10.94 7.44
CA LYS A 171 -19.00 -10.87 8.77
C LYS A 171 -20.52 -10.64 8.70
N LYS A 172 -20.99 -9.81 7.76
CA LYS A 172 -22.41 -9.57 7.54
C LYS A 172 -23.12 -10.79 6.95
N ALA A 173 -22.51 -11.46 5.96
CA ALA A 173 -23.05 -12.65 5.32
C ALA A 173 -23.20 -13.83 6.30
N CYS A 174 -22.39 -13.90 7.34
CA CYS A 174 -22.55 -14.88 8.42
C CYS A 174 -23.84 -14.70 9.24
N HIS A 175 -24.47 -13.54 9.18
CA HIS A 175 -25.69 -13.22 9.94
C HIS A 175 -26.91 -12.93 9.06
N ASP A 176 -26.69 -12.54 7.80
CA ASP A 176 -27.74 -12.14 6.87
C ASP A 176 -27.33 -12.50 5.43
N ASN A 177 -28.04 -13.45 4.86
CA ASN A 177 -27.79 -13.97 3.51
C ASN A 177 -27.91 -12.93 2.38
N ARG A 178 -28.54 -11.78 2.63
CA ARG A 178 -28.62 -10.68 1.65
C ARG A 178 -27.24 -10.14 1.30
N TRP A 179 -26.28 -10.28 2.21
CA TRP A 179 -24.88 -9.86 2.00
C TRP A 179 -24.02 -10.88 1.26
N LEU A 180 -24.56 -12.09 1.03
CA LEU A 180 -23.79 -13.20 0.50
C LEU A 180 -23.19 -12.88 -0.88
N TRP A 181 -23.99 -12.36 -1.80
CA TRP A 181 -23.52 -12.05 -3.15
C TRP A 181 -22.46 -10.95 -3.15
N ILE A 182 -22.61 -9.93 -2.31
CA ILE A 182 -21.61 -8.89 -2.16
C ILE A 182 -20.32 -9.47 -1.56
N ALA A 183 -20.44 -10.35 -0.57
CA ALA A 183 -19.28 -11.01 0.04
C ALA A 183 -18.54 -11.91 -0.97
N LEU A 184 -19.26 -12.63 -1.83
CA LEU A 184 -18.68 -13.46 -2.90
C LEU A 184 -17.93 -12.59 -3.94
N LEU A 185 -18.56 -11.49 -4.40
CA LEU A 185 -17.91 -10.55 -5.31
C LEU A 185 -16.63 -9.96 -4.69
N MET A 186 -16.71 -9.53 -3.44
CA MET A 186 -15.55 -8.98 -2.74
C MET A 186 -14.48 -10.03 -2.45
N ALA A 187 -14.87 -11.31 -2.27
CA ALA A 187 -13.93 -12.42 -2.14
C ALA A 187 -13.10 -12.62 -3.43
N VAL A 188 -13.74 -12.52 -4.60
CA VAL A 188 -13.03 -12.60 -5.88
C VAL A 188 -12.06 -11.43 -6.05
N LEU A 189 -12.54 -10.21 -5.84
CA LEU A 189 -11.72 -9.01 -6.04
C LEU A 189 -10.55 -8.95 -5.05
N ALA A 190 -10.80 -9.09 -3.76
CA ALA A 190 -9.78 -8.99 -2.74
C ALA A 190 -8.78 -10.17 -2.76
N GLY A 191 -9.25 -11.38 -3.11
CA GLY A 191 -8.38 -12.55 -3.24
C GLY A 191 -7.38 -12.45 -4.38
N GLY A 192 -7.77 -11.83 -5.51
CA GLY A 192 -6.92 -11.67 -6.69
C GLY A 192 -6.14 -10.36 -6.75
N TRP A 193 -6.29 -9.48 -5.76
CA TRP A 193 -5.72 -8.13 -5.86
C TRP A 193 -4.23 -8.09 -5.55
N HIS A 194 -3.78 -8.75 -4.47
CA HIS A 194 -2.39 -8.75 -4.03
C HIS A 194 -2.09 -10.01 -3.18
N GLU A 195 -1.05 -10.77 -3.54
CA GLU A 195 -0.72 -12.06 -2.93
C GLU A 195 -0.43 -11.97 -1.42
N GLY A 196 0.32 -10.96 -0.97
CA GLY A 196 0.65 -10.79 0.44
C GLY A 196 -0.59 -10.53 1.31
N PHE A 197 -1.55 -9.76 0.80
CA PHE A 197 -2.85 -9.53 1.46
C PHE A 197 -3.69 -10.80 1.46
N ALA A 198 -3.76 -11.49 0.33
CA ALA A 198 -4.55 -12.69 0.19
C ALA A 198 -4.08 -13.79 1.14
N THR A 199 -2.77 -14.09 1.13
CA THR A 199 -2.19 -15.15 1.95
C THR A 199 -2.32 -14.88 3.44
N SER A 200 -1.97 -13.67 3.90
CA SER A 200 -2.07 -13.34 5.32
C SER A 200 -3.51 -13.28 5.81
N THR A 201 -4.45 -12.83 4.97
CA THR A 201 -5.88 -12.87 5.29
C THR A 201 -6.39 -14.30 5.38
N LEU A 202 -5.99 -15.21 4.49
CA LEU A 202 -6.31 -16.63 4.58
C LEU A 202 -5.78 -17.26 5.88
N CYS A 203 -4.56 -16.90 6.31
CA CYS A 203 -4.04 -17.32 7.60
C CYS A 203 -4.89 -16.80 8.76
N GLY A 204 -5.35 -15.55 8.70
CA GLY A 204 -6.28 -14.98 9.69
C GLY A 204 -7.61 -15.70 9.75
N LEU A 205 -8.21 -16.02 8.60
CA LEU A 205 -9.45 -16.80 8.50
C LEU A 205 -9.26 -18.25 8.97
N GLY A 206 -8.13 -18.87 8.60
CA GLY A 206 -7.75 -20.21 9.06
C GLY A 206 -7.60 -20.27 10.59
N LEU A 207 -6.93 -19.28 11.18
CA LEU A 207 -6.82 -19.18 12.63
C LEU A 207 -8.19 -19.04 13.30
N LEU A 208 -9.10 -18.26 12.71
CA LEU A 208 -10.48 -18.15 13.19
C LEU A 208 -11.21 -19.49 13.12
N MET A 209 -11.07 -20.25 12.02
CA MET A 209 -11.66 -21.60 11.88
C MET A 209 -11.17 -22.53 13.00
N LEU A 210 -9.85 -22.54 13.25
CA LEU A 210 -9.24 -23.39 14.30
C LEU A 210 -9.75 -23.00 15.69
N ILE A 211 -9.73 -21.72 16.05
CA ILE A 211 -10.20 -21.25 17.37
C ILE A 211 -11.69 -21.53 17.57
N ARG A 212 -12.49 -21.41 16.50
CA ARG A 212 -13.92 -21.75 16.53
C ARG A 212 -14.20 -23.24 16.37
N ARG A 213 -13.16 -24.07 16.32
CA ARG A 213 -13.27 -25.53 16.14
C ARG A 213 -14.17 -25.89 14.97
N PHE A 214 -14.03 -25.16 13.85
CA PHE A 214 -14.83 -25.33 12.64
C PHE A 214 -16.35 -25.18 12.85
N ARG A 215 -16.80 -24.44 13.88
CA ARG A 215 -18.22 -24.18 14.15
C ARG A 215 -18.60 -22.78 13.67
N LEU A 216 -18.51 -22.56 12.36
CA LEU A 216 -18.86 -21.31 11.69
C LEU A 216 -20.04 -21.56 10.71
N PRO A 217 -20.81 -20.52 10.33
CA PRO A 217 -21.89 -20.66 9.37
C PRO A 217 -21.40 -21.14 8.00
N SER A 218 -22.26 -21.85 7.23
CA SER A 218 -21.91 -22.32 5.87
C SER A 218 -21.52 -21.19 4.91
N SER A 219 -22.15 -20.01 5.05
CA SER A 219 -21.79 -18.82 4.30
C SER A 219 -20.34 -18.41 4.51
N PHE A 220 -19.78 -18.58 5.71
CA PHE A 220 -18.38 -18.32 5.98
C PHE A 220 -17.47 -19.22 5.14
N TYR A 221 -17.72 -20.52 5.11
CA TYR A 221 -16.91 -21.48 4.35
C TYR A 221 -17.00 -21.23 2.86
N MET A 222 -18.22 -21.01 2.35
CA MET A 222 -18.44 -20.74 0.93
C MET A 222 -17.69 -19.49 0.47
N VAL A 223 -17.82 -18.39 1.19
CA VAL A 223 -17.15 -17.13 0.84
C VAL A 223 -15.63 -17.24 1.01
N SER A 224 -15.16 -17.94 2.05
CA SER A 224 -13.73 -18.18 2.25
C SER A 224 -13.14 -19.11 1.17
N ALA A 225 -13.89 -20.09 0.70
CA ALA A 225 -13.48 -20.97 -0.39
C ALA A 225 -13.36 -20.20 -1.72
N VAL A 226 -14.29 -19.30 -2.03
CA VAL A 226 -14.20 -18.42 -3.21
C VAL A 226 -12.99 -17.48 -3.09
N TYR A 227 -12.74 -16.93 -1.91
CA TYR A 227 -11.55 -16.11 -1.66
C TYR A 227 -10.25 -16.89 -1.88
N LEU A 228 -10.18 -18.13 -1.36
CA LEU A 228 -9.04 -19.04 -1.56
C LEU A 228 -8.87 -19.38 -3.05
N ALA A 229 -9.96 -19.75 -3.75
CA ALA A 229 -9.91 -20.07 -5.18
C ALA A 229 -9.39 -18.88 -6.01
N SER A 230 -9.87 -17.67 -5.72
CA SER A 230 -9.38 -16.44 -6.35
C SER A 230 -7.89 -16.23 -6.05
N ALA A 231 -7.49 -16.31 -4.78
CA ALA A 231 -6.09 -16.15 -4.38
C ALA A 231 -5.18 -17.14 -5.12
N LEU A 232 -5.56 -18.42 -5.17
CA LEU A 232 -4.79 -19.46 -5.87
C LEU A 232 -4.68 -19.19 -7.36
N LEU A 233 -5.76 -18.76 -8.01
CA LEU A 233 -5.77 -18.44 -9.44
C LEU A 233 -4.71 -17.38 -9.79
N PHE A 234 -4.56 -16.38 -8.93
CA PHE A 234 -3.59 -15.29 -9.15
C PHE A 234 -2.18 -15.65 -8.67
N MET A 235 -2.04 -16.33 -7.53
CA MET A 235 -0.74 -16.78 -7.00
C MET A 235 -0.06 -17.84 -7.86
N LEU A 236 -0.82 -18.62 -8.62
CA LEU A 236 -0.27 -19.61 -9.57
C LEU A 236 0.09 -18.98 -10.92
N SER A 237 0.18 -17.65 -11.02
CA SER A 237 0.70 -17.01 -12.23
C SER A 237 2.20 -17.29 -12.39
N PRO A 238 2.68 -17.49 -13.64
CA PRO A 238 4.09 -17.80 -13.89
C PRO A 238 5.03 -16.73 -13.31
N GLY A 239 4.70 -15.46 -13.45
CA GLY A 239 5.50 -14.35 -12.92
C GLY A 239 5.67 -14.41 -11.40
N ILE A 240 4.61 -14.70 -10.63
CA ILE A 240 4.71 -14.86 -9.16
C ILE A 240 5.56 -16.07 -8.80
N ILE A 241 5.39 -17.19 -9.50
CA ILE A 241 6.21 -18.41 -9.26
C ILE A 241 7.68 -18.12 -9.47
N ASN A 242 8.04 -17.45 -10.57
CA ASN A 242 9.41 -17.07 -10.87
C ASN A 242 9.99 -16.14 -9.80
N ARG A 243 9.25 -15.10 -9.41
CA ARG A 243 9.67 -14.19 -8.32
C ARG A 243 9.88 -14.91 -7.00
N PHE A 244 9.05 -15.88 -6.69
CA PHE A 244 9.18 -16.66 -5.46
C PHE A 244 10.45 -17.50 -5.46
N GLN A 245 10.80 -18.10 -6.60
CA GLN A 245 12.03 -18.87 -6.77
C GLN A 245 13.27 -17.97 -6.60
N VAL A 246 13.30 -16.80 -7.22
CA VAL A 246 14.38 -15.82 -7.08
C VAL A 246 14.50 -15.34 -5.62
N ALA A 247 13.39 -14.95 -5.00
CA ALA A 247 13.38 -14.47 -3.62
C ALA A 247 13.94 -15.50 -2.63
N ILE A 248 13.63 -16.78 -2.78
CA ILE A 248 14.17 -17.84 -1.92
C ILE A 248 15.70 -17.98 -2.10
N SER A 249 16.22 -17.78 -3.29
CA SER A 249 17.66 -17.90 -3.58
C SER A 249 18.47 -16.73 -3.00
N GLU A 250 17.88 -15.54 -2.89
CA GLU A 250 18.57 -14.31 -2.49
C GLU A 250 18.42 -13.95 -1.00
N THR A 251 17.49 -14.58 -0.27
CA THR A 251 17.22 -14.25 1.14
C THR A 251 18.36 -14.67 2.08
N GLY A 252 19.34 -13.80 2.21
CA GLY A 252 20.31 -13.89 3.29
C GLY A 252 19.74 -13.38 4.63
N ILE A 253 19.99 -14.11 5.72
CA ILE A 253 19.64 -13.78 7.11
C ILE A 253 20.01 -12.34 7.55
N LYS A 254 20.91 -11.67 6.82
CA LYS A 254 21.46 -10.35 7.12
C LYS A 254 20.44 -9.19 7.07
N TYR A 255 19.38 -9.32 6.28
CA TYR A 255 18.35 -8.27 6.17
C TYR A 255 17.30 -8.31 7.27
N PHE A 256 17.20 -9.43 7.99
CA PHE A 256 16.25 -9.65 9.08
C PHE A 256 16.41 -8.67 10.24
N LEU A 257 17.64 -8.29 10.54
CA LEU A 257 17.96 -7.64 11.81
C LEU A 257 17.81 -6.11 11.83
N LYS A 258 17.61 -5.44 10.70
CA LYS A 258 17.79 -3.97 10.66
C LYS A 258 16.54 -3.10 10.75
N ARG A 259 15.33 -3.56 10.39
CA ARG A 259 14.14 -2.69 10.34
C ARG A 259 12.85 -3.25 10.95
N PRO A 260 12.44 -4.51 10.70
CA PRO A 260 11.18 -5.01 11.25
C PRO A 260 11.19 -5.08 12.77
N LEU A 261 12.35 -5.28 13.40
CA LEU A 261 12.46 -5.38 14.85
C LEU A 261 11.97 -4.14 15.61
N VAL A 262 12.13 -2.94 15.05
CA VAL A 262 11.66 -1.72 15.75
C VAL A 262 10.13 -1.61 15.65
N ILE A 263 9.55 -1.88 14.49
CA ILE A 263 8.09 -1.82 14.29
C ILE A 263 7.42 -3.00 14.99
N ILE A 264 7.94 -4.21 14.81
CA ILE A 264 7.51 -5.41 15.52
C ILE A 264 7.63 -5.22 17.03
N ALA A 265 8.75 -4.66 17.52
CA ALA A 265 8.95 -4.41 18.94
C ALA A 265 7.94 -3.36 19.47
N VAL A 266 7.63 -2.31 18.72
CA VAL A 266 6.64 -1.30 19.13
C VAL A 266 5.26 -1.94 19.23
N ASP A 267 4.84 -2.72 18.23
CA ASP A 267 3.54 -3.40 18.23
C ASP A 267 3.45 -4.48 19.32
N PHE A 268 4.50 -5.29 19.51
CA PHE A 268 4.56 -6.27 20.57
C PHE A 268 4.67 -5.63 21.97
N ILE A 269 5.45 -4.57 22.13
CA ILE A 269 5.55 -3.83 23.39
C ILE A 269 4.21 -3.19 23.71
N LEU A 270 3.55 -2.56 22.73
CA LEU A 270 2.23 -1.97 22.90
C LEU A 270 1.19 -3.06 23.23
N ALA A 271 1.17 -4.16 22.49
CA ALA A 271 0.29 -5.30 22.75
C ALA A 271 0.57 -5.92 24.13
N PHE A 272 1.86 -6.04 24.52
CA PHE A 272 2.27 -6.56 25.83
C PHE A 272 1.88 -5.62 26.97
N ILE A 273 2.11 -4.31 26.83
CA ILE A 273 1.69 -3.30 27.81
C ILE A 273 0.17 -3.35 27.97
N LEU A 274 -0.56 -3.38 26.86
CA LEU A 274 -2.01 -3.43 26.87
C LEU A 274 -2.55 -4.73 27.48
N ALA A 275 -1.93 -5.87 27.16
CA ALA A 275 -2.28 -7.16 27.76
C ALA A 275 -1.98 -7.19 29.26
N THR A 276 -0.85 -6.59 29.68
CA THR A 276 -0.44 -6.50 31.08
C THR A 276 -1.38 -5.60 31.87
N LEU A 277 -1.73 -4.42 31.36
CA LEU A 277 -2.72 -3.52 31.97
C LEU A 277 -4.10 -4.18 32.08
N TYR A 278 -4.48 -4.96 31.09
CA TYR A 278 -5.72 -5.75 31.12
C TYR A 278 -5.69 -6.84 32.19
N ARG A 279 -4.55 -7.55 32.33
CA ARG A 279 -4.34 -8.62 33.31
C ARG A 279 -4.36 -8.11 34.74
N PHE A 280 -3.72 -6.98 35.02
CA PHE A 280 -3.62 -6.43 36.39
C PHE A 280 -4.98 -6.15 37.02
N ARG A 281 -5.99 -5.81 36.30
CA ARG A 281 -7.31 -5.49 36.82
C ARG A 281 -8.26 -6.68 36.95
N LYS A 282 -8.10 -7.75 36.16
CA LYS A 282 -9.07 -8.87 36.13
C LYS A 282 -8.57 -10.17 36.80
N GLY A 283 -7.30 -10.24 37.16
CA GLY A 283 -6.76 -11.36 37.94
C GLY A 283 -6.91 -12.77 37.36
N SER A 284 -7.41 -12.94 36.13
CA SER A 284 -7.74 -14.25 35.57
C SER A 284 -7.47 -14.40 34.09
N LEU A 285 -7.01 -15.58 33.69
CA LEU A 285 -6.93 -16.09 32.33
C LEU A 285 -8.27 -15.95 31.51
N LYS A 286 -9.42 -15.87 32.20
CA LYS A 286 -10.74 -15.66 31.57
C LYS A 286 -10.83 -14.37 30.76
N GLY A 287 -10.04 -13.34 31.09
CA GLY A 287 -9.96 -12.11 30.30
C GLY A 287 -9.32 -12.32 28.92
N PHE A 288 -8.30 -13.16 28.85
CA PHE A 288 -7.60 -13.48 27.59
C PHE A 288 -8.45 -14.38 26.67
N THR A 289 -9.13 -15.38 27.22
CA THR A 289 -10.05 -16.22 26.46
C THR A 289 -11.22 -15.43 25.85
N ASN A 290 -11.66 -14.36 26.53
CA ASN A 290 -12.67 -13.44 25.99
C ASN A 290 -12.15 -12.59 24.82
N LEU A 291 -10.84 -12.32 24.73
CA LEU A 291 -10.22 -11.65 23.57
C LEU A 291 -10.25 -12.58 22.34
N LEU A 292 -9.89 -13.85 22.53
CA LEU A 292 -9.93 -14.85 21.47
C LEU A 292 -11.36 -15.15 20.97
N ASN A 293 -12.38 -14.74 21.73
CA ASN A 293 -13.76 -14.77 21.27
C ASN A 293 -14.14 -13.63 20.33
N ASP A 294 -13.31 -12.61 20.19
CA ASP A 294 -13.53 -11.51 19.26
C ASP A 294 -12.96 -11.85 17.88
N THR A 295 -13.82 -11.97 16.89
CA THR A 295 -13.43 -12.31 15.51
C THR A 295 -12.40 -11.34 14.95
N SER A 296 -12.53 -10.05 15.25
CA SER A 296 -11.58 -9.04 14.77
C SER A 296 -10.18 -9.22 15.38
N VAL A 297 -10.10 -9.61 16.65
CA VAL A 297 -8.81 -9.89 17.32
C VAL A 297 -8.14 -11.10 16.68
N VAL A 298 -8.89 -12.18 16.50
CA VAL A 298 -8.33 -13.44 15.97
C VAL A 298 -7.85 -13.27 14.54
N VAL A 299 -8.69 -12.67 13.69
CA VAL A 299 -8.33 -12.44 12.28
C VAL A 299 -7.16 -11.49 12.17
N SER A 300 -7.17 -10.36 12.90
CA SER A 300 -6.06 -9.40 12.87
C SER A 300 -4.76 -9.99 13.42
N LEU A 301 -4.82 -10.83 14.47
CA LEU A 301 -3.63 -11.51 14.98
C LEU A 301 -3.05 -12.49 13.95
N GLY A 302 -3.90 -13.26 13.26
CA GLY A 302 -3.47 -14.15 12.21
C GLY A 302 -2.83 -13.41 11.03
N ILE A 303 -3.44 -12.28 10.60
CA ILE A 303 -2.88 -11.41 9.54
C ILE A 303 -1.55 -10.81 9.98
N LEU A 304 -1.47 -10.26 11.20
CA LEU A 304 -0.26 -9.65 11.74
C LEU A 304 0.91 -10.62 11.71
N VAL A 305 0.75 -11.78 12.35
CA VAL A 305 1.83 -12.76 12.48
C VAL A 305 2.24 -13.32 11.12
N SER A 306 1.28 -13.80 10.32
CA SER A 306 1.59 -14.39 9.02
C SER A 306 2.10 -13.36 8.03
N GLY A 307 1.57 -12.14 8.04
CA GLY A 307 1.99 -11.08 7.15
C GLY A 307 3.41 -10.60 7.43
N TYR A 308 3.82 -10.50 8.70
CA TYR A 308 5.22 -10.22 9.04
C TYR A 308 6.15 -11.37 8.63
N VAL A 309 5.76 -12.62 8.86
CA VAL A 309 6.56 -13.80 8.44
C VAL A 309 6.71 -13.81 6.92
N LEU A 310 5.62 -13.63 6.17
CA LEU A 310 5.64 -13.63 4.71
C LEU A 310 6.41 -12.44 4.12
N GLY A 311 6.15 -11.25 4.65
CA GLY A 311 6.88 -10.04 4.24
C GLY A 311 8.38 -10.18 4.43
N TYR A 312 8.78 -10.85 5.51
CA TYR A 312 10.17 -11.16 5.78
C TYR A 312 10.79 -12.18 4.81
N ILE A 313 10.09 -13.28 4.55
CA ILE A 313 10.63 -14.37 3.72
C ILE A 313 10.69 -13.97 2.24
N ILE A 314 9.71 -13.18 1.74
CA ILE A 314 9.52 -13.01 0.30
C ILE A 314 10.16 -11.72 -0.23
N VAL A 315 9.99 -10.57 0.41
CA VAL A 315 10.33 -9.27 -0.22
C VAL A 315 11.13 -8.33 0.68
N ASN A 316 11.05 -8.46 1.98
CA ASN A 316 11.73 -7.65 3.00
C ASN A 316 11.82 -6.11 2.72
N THR A 317 10.78 -5.53 2.12
CA THR A 317 10.63 -4.09 1.94
C THR A 317 9.62 -3.52 2.93
N LEU A 318 9.74 -2.23 3.29
CA LEU A 318 8.80 -1.59 4.23
C LEU A 318 7.34 -1.71 3.77
N ARG A 319 7.09 -1.61 2.47
CA ARG A 319 5.75 -1.71 1.88
C ARG A 319 5.10 -3.09 2.05
N SER A 320 5.91 -4.15 2.16
CA SER A 320 5.39 -5.52 2.38
C SER A 320 4.69 -5.68 3.72
N TYR A 321 4.97 -4.80 4.68
CA TYR A 321 4.36 -4.80 6.02
C TYR A 321 3.09 -3.96 6.13
N PHE A 322 2.65 -3.33 5.04
CA PHE A 322 1.48 -2.44 5.06
C PHE A 322 0.22 -3.12 5.62
N TRP A 323 -0.08 -4.34 5.19
CA TRP A 323 -1.27 -5.07 5.64
C TRP A 323 -1.16 -5.60 7.07
N PRO A 324 -0.06 -6.24 7.49
CA PRO A 324 0.15 -6.55 8.90
C PRO A 324 0.11 -5.31 9.80
N ASP A 325 0.63 -4.15 9.38
CA ASP A 325 0.53 -2.90 10.15
C ASP A 325 -0.92 -2.43 10.30
N MET A 326 -1.72 -2.54 9.25
CA MET A 326 -3.18 -2.27 9.32
C MET A 326 -3.88 -3.21 10.31
N ALA A 327 -3.49 -4.48 10.37
CA ALA A 327 -4.00 -5.43 11.35
C ALA A 327 -3.52 -5.08 12.78
N GLY A 328 -2.28 -4.63 12.94
CA GLY A 328 -1.73 -4.09 14.19
C GLY A 328 -2.53 -2.88 14.68
N ILE A 329 -2.85 -1.93 13.80
CA ILE A 329 -3.71 -0.78 14.12
C ILE A 329 -5.10 -1.26 14.58
N CYS A 330 -5.69 -2.26 13.90
CA CYS A 330 -6.97 -2.83 14.32
C CYS A 330 -6.89 -3.38 15.75
N LEU A 331 -5.85 -4.14 16.08
CA LEU A 331 -5.61 -4.67 17.42
C LEU A 331 -5.44 -3.54 18.44
N ALA A 332 -4.63 -2.53 18.14
CA ALA A 332 -4.43 -1.37 19.02
C ALA A 332 -5.76 -0.67 19.34
N VAL A 333 -6.61 -0.43 18.33
CA VAL A 333 -7.94 0.17 18.52
C VAL A 333 -8.83 -0.71 19.40
N VAL A 334 -8.84 -2.05 19.19
CA VAL A 334 -9.59 -2.98 20.05
C VAL A 334 -9.11 -2.88 21.49
N PHE A 335 -7.80 -2.92 21.73
CA PHE A 335 -7.22 -2.86 23.07
C PHE A 335 -7.51 -1.53 23.76
N ILE A 336 -7.28 -0.39 23.10
CA ILE A 336 -7.58 0.94 23.65
C ILE A 336 -9.04 1.04 24.08
N ARG A 337 -9.95 0.55 23.26
CA ARG A 337 -11.39 0.56 23.60
C ARG A 337 -11.71 -0.34 24.79
N ARG A 338 -11.08 -1.50 24.90
CA ARG A 338 -11.27 -2.38 26.05
C ARG A 338 -10.69 -1.78 27.32
N ILE A 339 -9.53 -1.11 27.23
CA ILE A 339 -8.96 -0.38 28.37
C ILE A 339 -9.94 0.72 28.82
N PHE A 340 -10.47 1.52 27.92
CA PHE A 340 -11.47 2.54 28.27
C PHE A 340 -12.77 1.95 28.85
N SER A 341 -13.12 0.71 28.51
CA SER A 341 -14.24 0.01 29.15
C SER A 341 -13.93 -0.48 30.56
N LEU A 342 -12.65 -0.69 30.90
CA LEU A 342 -12.21 -1.12 32.23
C LEU A 342 -11.92 0.07 33.15
N TYR A 343 -11.40 1.15 32.58
CA TYR A 343 -11.07 2.38 33.27
C TYR A 343 -11.99 3.49 32.75
N PRO A 344 -13.08 3.83 33.45
CA PRO A 344 -14.02 4.82 32.99
C PRO A 344 -13.32 6.18 32.88
N VAL A 345 -13.03 6.57 31.64
CA VAL A 345 -12.48 7.88 31.29
C VAL A 345 -13.67 8.84 31.08
N ARG A 346 -13.58 10.05 31.59
CA ARG A 346 -14.60 11.07 31.35
C ARG A 346 -14.76 11.32 29.85
N ALA A 347 -15.98 11.39 29.36
CA ALA A 347 -16.27 11.60 27.94
C ALA A 347 -15.65 12.90 27.40
N SER A 348 -15.46 13.92 28.26
CA SER A 348 -14.74 15.15 27.89
C SER A 348 -13.28 14.89 27.48
N TYR A 349 -12.57 14.05 28.20
CA TYR A 349 -11.17 13.74 27.87
C TYR A 349 -11.05 12.97 26.54
N ILE A 350 -11.99 12.06 26.27
CA ILE A 350 -12.04 11.34 24.99
C ILE A 350 -12.31 12.33 23.84
N ARG A 351 -13.22 13.30 24.05
CA ARG A 351 -13.50 14.33 23.04
C ARG A 351 -12.30 15.23 22.80
N ILE A 352 -11.67 15.72 23.88
CA ILE A 352 -10.48 16.58 23.79
C ILE A 352 -9.35 15.81 23.09
N GLY A 353 -9.07 14.58 23.49
CA GLY A 353 -8.07 13.75 22.85
C GLY A 353 -8.37 13.50 21.36
N GLY A 354 -9.63 13.29 21.01
CA GLY A 354 -10.07 13.16 19.61
C GLY A 354 -9.87 14.44 18.80
N ILE A 355 -10.18 15.60 19.38
CA ILE A 355 -9.96 16.91 18.74
C ILE A 355 -8.46 17.14 18.53
N LEU A 356 -7.64 16.91 19.56
CA LEU A 356 -6.18 17.06 19.46
C LEU A 356 -5.59 16.12 18.41
N ALA A 357 -6.03 14.87 18.37
CA ALA A 357 -5.61 13.92 17.35
C ALA A 357 -5.99 14.39 15.93
N ALA A 358 -7.23 14.87 15.74
CA ALA A 358 -7.69 15.38 14.45
C ALA A 358 -6.89 16.62 14.02
N LEU A 359 -6.64 17.56 14.93
CA LEU A 359 -5.83 18.75 14.65
C LEU A 359 -4.39 18.37 14.29
N LEU A 360 -3.78 17.46 15.04
CA LEU A 360 -2.42 16.98 14.77
C LEU A 360 -2.35 16.31 13.39
N CYS A 361 -3.28 15.42 13.07
CA CYS A 361 -3.34 14.73 11.79
C CYS A 361 -3.56 15.71 10.63
N THR A 362 -4.46 16.70 10.81
CA THR A 362 -4.71 17.73 9.80
C THR A 362 -3.47 18.60 9.58
N SER A 363 -2.86 19.09 10.67
CA SER A 363 -1.65 19.93 10.58
C SER A 363 -0.49 19.20 9.91
N GLN A 364 -0.28 17.93 10.27
CA GLN A 364 0.74 17.09 9.64
C GLN A 364 0.43 16.88 8.15
N SER A 365 -0.81 16.55 7.79
CA SER A 365 -1.21 16.37 6.38
C SER A 365 -1.04 17.66 5.57
N VAL A 366 -1.38 18.82 6.13
CA VAL A 366 -1.17 20.13 5.47
C VAL A 366 0.32 20.41 5.29
N ALA A 367 1.16 20.14 6.28
CA ALA A 367 2.61 20.31 6.18
C ALA A 367 3.19 19.43 5.05
N VAL A 368 2.71 18.18 4.93
CA VAL A 368 3.08 17.27 3.84
C VAL A 368 2.60 17.80 2.49
N ILE A 369 1.38 18.33 2.41
CA ILE A 369 0.83 18.93 1.17
C ILE A 369 1.71 20.10 0.70
N ILE A 370 2.09 21.00 1.61
CA ILE A 370 2.94 22.15 1.27
C ILE A 370 4.28 21.66 0.72
N TRP A 371 4.87 20.68 1.36
CA TRP A 371 6.13 20.08 0.93
C TRP A 371 5.99 19.35 -0.42
N GLN A 372 4.96 18.50 -0.55
CA GLN A 372 4.72 17.71 -1.76
C GLN A 372 4.40 18.60 -2.98
N ASN A 373 3.69 19.73 -2.76
CA ASN A 373 3.43 20.69 -3.82
C ASN A 373 4.72 21.35 -4.34
N ARG A 374 5.67 21.66 -3.46
CA ARG A 374 6.99 22.13 -3.86
C ARG A 374 7.70 21.09 -4.73
N TYR A 375 7.69 19.83 -4.29
CA TYR A 375 8.26 18.73 -5.06
C TYR A 375 7.63 18.58 -6.43
N ARG A 376 6.31 18.68 -6.50
CA ARG A 376 5.58 18.62 -7.75
C ARG A 376 6.02 19.72 -8.71
N ILE A 377 6.09 20.96 -8.26
CA ILE A 377 6.51 22.09 -9.09
C ILE A 377 7.92 21.85 -9.65
N GLU A 378 8.88 21.52 -8.80
CA GLU A 378 10.25 21.23 -9.21
C GLU A 378 10.32 20.05 -10.20
N THR A 379 9.50 19.02 -10.01
CA THR A 379 9.41 17.87 -10.93
C THR A 379 8.77 18.28 -12.27
N GLU A 380 7.68 19.05 -12.25
CA GLU A 380 7.03 19.53 -13.47
C GLU A 380 7.95 20.44 -14.29
N GLU A 381 8.78 21.26 -13.64
CA GLU A 381 9.80 22.08 -14.31
C GLU A 381 10.86 21.19 -15.00
N ILE A 382 11.34 20.15 -14.33
CA ILE A 382 12.26 19.16 -14.92
C ILE A 382 11.61 18.46 -16.11
N MET A 383 10.39 17.97 -15.94
CA MET A 383 9.67 17.27 -17.01
C MET A 383 9.39 18.18 -18.22
N ALA A 384 8.99 19.43 -17.99
CA ALA A 384 8.77 20.40 -19.06
C ALA A 384 10.08 20.76 -19.80
N LEU A 385 11.22 20.75 -19.11
CA LEU A 385 12.53 20.92 -19.73
C LEU A 385 12.88 19.73 -20.62
N LEU A 386 12.65 18.51 -20.13
CA LEU A 386 12.90 17.27 -20.86
C LEU A 386 12.00 17.15 -22.10
N ASP A 387 10.72 17.48 -21.98
CA ASP A 387 9.74 17.39 -23.05
C ASP A 387 10.02 18.37 -24.22
N LYS A 388 10.58 19.55 -23.89
CA LYS A 388 10.97 20.57 -24.87
C LYS A 388 12.31 20.31 -25.54
N SER A 389 13.06 19.37 -25.04
CA SER A 389 14.42 19.11 -25.49
C SER A 389 14.43 18.14 -26.67
N PRO A 390 15.22 18.37 -27.70
CA PRO A 390 15.37 17.42 -28.79
C PRO A 390 15.81 16.04 -28.28
N SER A 391 15.36 14.99 -28.95
CA SER A 391 15.82 13.62 -28.65
C SER A 391 17.35 13.57 -28.61
N GLY A 392 17.91 12.94 -27.60
CA GLY A 392 19.34 12.88 -27.38
C GLY A 392 20.00 14.11 -26.72
N THR A 393 19.21 15.09 -26.25
CA THR A 393 19.73 16.23 -25.47
C THR A 393 20.34 15.74 -24.15
N VAL A 394 21.49 16.31 -23.81
CA VAL A 394 22.27 15.98 -22.62
C VAL A 394 22.06 17.02 -21.55
N PHE A 395 21.65 16.60 -20.34
CA PHE A 395 21.49 17.50 -19.20
C PHE A 395 22.66 17.32 -18.22
N HIS A 396 23.43 18.39 -17.98
CA HIS A 396 24.59 18.33 -17.10
C HIS A 396 24.26 18.56 -15.62
N ASP A 397 23.25 19.40 -15.31
CA ASP A 397 22.91 19.79 -13.95
C ASP A 397 21.40 19.71 -13.70
N MET A 398 20.90 18.53 -13.34
CA MET A 398 19.54 18.42 -12.81
C MET A 398 19.55 18.77 -11.32
N LYS A 399 18.96 19.90 -10.98
CA LYS A 399 18.74 20.28 -9.60
C LYS A 399 17.70 19.34 -8.99
N LEU A 400 18.16 18.52 -8.07
CA LEU A 400 17.27 17.58 -7.37
C LEU A 400 16.53 18.29 -6.23
N PRO A 401 15.28 17.93 -5.99
CA PRO A 401 14.55 18.41 -4.84
C PRO A 401 15.27 17.98 -3.54
N PRO A 402 15.28 18.82 -2.50
CA PRO A 402 15.90 18.48 -1.23
C PRO A 402 15.16 17.34 -0.52
N ASP A 403 15.85 16.66 0.39
CA ASP A 403 15.24 15.61 1.20
C ASP A 403 14.04 16.09 2.02
N ALA A 404 13.06 15.19 2.19
CA ALA A 404 11.88 15.51 2.97
C ALA A 404 12.23 15.78 4.44
N PRO A 405 11.74 16.88 5.05
CA PRO A 405 12.00 17.19 6.45
C PRO A 405 11.47 16.12 7.39
N PHE A 406 12.15 15.92 8.53
CA PHE A 406 11.78 14.91 9.53
C PHE A 406 10.34 15.04 10.04
N TYR A 407 9.79 16.25 10.13
CA TYR A 407 8.42 16.49 10.60
C TYR A 407 7.34 15.95 9.67
N THR A 408 7.69 15.60 8.45
CA THR A 408 6.76 14.97 7.51
C THR A 408 6.53 13.49 7.80
N LEU A 409 7.27 12.92 8.75
CA LEU A 409 7.21 11.51 9.17
C LEU A 409 7.38 10.52 7.99
N GLY A 410 8.11 10.94 6.96
CA GLY A 410 8.33 10.14 5.76
C GLY A 410 7.10 9.98 4.86
N MET A 411 6.07 10.81 5.03
CA MET A 411 4.89 10.83 4.18
C MET A 411 5.13 11.37 2.76
N PRO A 412 6.00 12.38 2.53
CA PRO A 412 6.33 12.79 1.18
C PRO A 412 7.12 11.72 0.46
N VAL A 413 6.86 11.59 -0.82
CA VAL A 413 7.69 10.78 -1.72
C VAL A 413 8.94 11.58 -2.05
N SER A 414 10.10 11.00 -1.82
CA SER A 414 11.38 11.61 -2.21
C SER A 414 11.63 11.36 -3.69
N ASN A 415 11.91 12.42 -4.44
CA ASN A 415 12.24 12.33 -5.86
C ASN A 415 13.74 12.06 -6.11
N ALA A 416 14.45 11.52 -5.12
CA ALA A 416 15.86 11.15 -5.29
C ALA A 416 16.06 10.18 -6.48
N TRP A 417 15.04 9.44 -6.86
CA TRP A 417 15.06 8.54 -8.02
C TRP A 417 15.13 9.26 -9.39
N TYR A 418 14.81 10.56 -9.46
CA TYR A 418 15.13 11.36 -10.67
C TYR A 418 16.63 11.59 -10.85
N ASN A 419 17.46 11.25 -9.85
CA ASN A 419 18.90 11.34 -9.97
C ASN A 419 19.42 10.20 -10.87
N PRO A 420 19.90 10.50 -12.09
CA PRO A 420 20.36 9.46 -13.01
C PRO A 420 21.62 8.74 -12.53
N TYR A 421 22.39 9.33 -11.58
CA TYR A 421 23.55 8.68 -10.97
C TYR A 421 23.15 7.54 -10.01
N HIS A 422 22.00 7.70 -9.32
CA HIS A 422 21.54 6.73 -8.34
C HIS A 422 20.56 5.70 -8.91
N TYR A 423 19.88 6.05 -10.01
CA TYR A 423 18.82 5.22 -10.62
C TYR A 423 19.00 5.10 -12.13
N LYS A 424 20.22 4.71 -12.57
CA LYS A 424 20.55 4.51 -13.98
C LYS A 424 19.56 3.61 -14.70
N GLU A 425 19.17 2.50 -14.07
CA GLU A 425 18.20 1.54 -14.62
C GLU A 425 16.86 2.20 -14.93
N LEU A 426 16.32 3.02 -14.01
CA LEU A 426 15.07 3.72 -14.23
C LEU A 426 15.14 4.62 -15.47
N TRP A 427 16.21 5.40 -15.59
CA TRP A 427 16.40 6.29 -16.73
C TRP A 427 16.58 5.51 -18.03
N THR A 428 17.39 4.49 -18.01
CA THR A 428 17.71 3.70 -19.20
C THR A 428 16.51 2.92 -19.72
N TYR A 429 15.80 2.22 -18.82
CA TYR A 429 14.75 1.28 -19.25
C TYR A 429 13.39 1.94 -19.42
N TYR A 430 13.10 2.97 -18.64
CA TYR A 430 11.73 3.48 -18.53
C TYR A 430 11.61 4.93 -18.92
N MET A 431 12.48 5.81 -18.42
CA MET A 431 12.31 7.24 -18.67
C MET A 431 12.85 7.64 -20.04
N THR A 432 14.03 7.17 -20.42
CA THR A 432 14.60 7.47 -21.75
C THR A 432 13.70 7.01 -22.91
N PRO A 433 13.16 5.78 -22.91
CA PRO A 433 12.22 5.36 -23.95
C PRO A 433 10.92 6.18 -23.98
N VAL A 434 10.43 6.62 -22.80
CA VAL A 434 9.20 7.41 -22.71
C VAL A 434 9.41 8.89 -23.10
N LEU A 435 10.56 9.46 -22.70
CA LEU A 435 10.85 10.89 -22.84
C LEU A 435 11.72 11.21 -24.06
N GLY A 436 12.40 10.23 -24.63
CA GLY A 436 13.33 10.42 -25.75
C GLY A 436 14.61 11.17 -25.39
N VAL A 437 14.95 11.30 -24.10
CA VAL A 437 16.12 12.06 -23.61
C VAL A 437 17.06 11.17 -22.81
N VAL A 438 18.36 11.42 -22.93
CA VAL A 438 19.42 10.67 -22.23
C VAL A 438 20.18 11.63 -21.29
N PRO A 439 20.25 11.35 -20.00
CA PRO A 439 21.02 12.16 -19.08
C PRO A 439 22.53 12.20 -19.42
N ALA A 440 23.17 13.32 -19.18
CA ALA A 440 24.61 13.49 -19.43
C ALA A 440 25.49 12.46 -18.72
N SER A 441 25.12 12.15 -17.47
CA SER A 441 25.80 11.14 -16.67
C SER A 441 25.83 9.74 -17.27
N MET A 442 24.92 9.46 -18.20
CA MET A 442 24.91 8.19 -18.94
C MET A 442 25.79 8.22 -20.20
N ARG A 443 26.14 9.42 -20.69
CA ARG A 443 27.05 9.59 -21.85
C ARG A 443 28.51 9.68 -21.47
N ASP A 444 28.84 10.14 -20.26
CA ASP A 444 30.22 10.31 -19.78
C ASP A 444 30.93 8.98 -19.45
N ALA A 445 30.18 7.87 -19.33
CA ALA A 445 30.76 6.56 -19.54
C ALA A 445 31.07 6.45 -21.04
N SER A 446 32.30 6.78 -21.44
CA SER A 446 32.76 6.65 -22.83
C SER A 446 32.26 5.32 -23.38
N PRO A 447 31.47 5.31 -24.48
CA PRO A 447 31.10 4.05 -25.08
C PRO A 447 32.37 3.35 -25.44
N SER A 448 32.69 2.26 -24.73
CA SER A 448 33.76 1.35 -25.21
C SER A 448 33.28 0.88 -26.57
N GLU A 449 34.08 1.06 -27.63
CA GLU A 449 33.77 0.52 -28.93
C GLU A 449 33.45 -0.97 -28.74
N THR A 450 32.18 -1.31 -28.93
CA THR A 450 31.67 -2.63 -28.63
C THR A 450 32.29 -3.65 -29.55
N LYS A 451 32.80 -4.67 -28.94
CA LYS A 451 33.27 -5.87 -29.67
C LYS A 451 32.10 -6.49 -30.44
N SER A 452 32.35 -6.98 -31.60
CA SER A 452 31.39 -7.53 -32.58
C SER A 452 30.48 -8.66 -32.08
N ASP A 453 30.64 -9.12 -30.84
CA ASP A 453 29.96 -10.32 -30.32
C ASP A 453 28.56 -10.00 -29.72
N THR A 454 28.18 -8.74 -29.68
CA THR A 454 26.89 -8.28 -29.15
C THR A 454 25.87 -7.91 -30.24
N VAL A 455 26.16 -8.26 -31.51
CA VAL A 455 25.25 -8.07 -32.63
C VAL A 455 24.00 -8.93 -32.44
N GLY A 456 22.86 -8.29 -32.22
CA GLY A 456 21.57 -8.95 -31.99
C GLY A 456 21.00 -8.79 -30.58
N MET A 457 21.68 -8.08 -29.66
CA MET A 457 21.16 -7.77 -28.35
C MET A 457 19.94 -6.85 -28.48
N THR A 458 18.79 -7.31 -28.06
CA THR A 458 17.53 -6.57 -28.07
C THR A 458 17.10 -6.12 -26.69
N MET A 459 17.75 -6.63 -25.66
CA MET A 459 17.52 -6.27 -24.26
C MET A 459 18.83 -6.01 -23.54
N PRO A 460 18.83 -5.18 -22.50
CA PRO A 460 20.00 -4.94 -21.69
C PRO A 460 20.44 -6.19 -20.94
N GLU A 461 21.72 -6.43 -20.88
CA GLU A 461 22.31 -7.59 -20.20
C GLU A 461 23.53 -7.18 -19.38
N TYR A 462 23.80 -7.95 -18.33
CA TYR A 462 25.00 -7.81 -17.52
C TYR A 462 26.03 -8.82 -18.01
N VAL A 463 27.09 -8.34 -18.66
CA VAL A 463 28.12 -9.18 -19.26
C VAL A 463 29.48 -8.75 -18.75
N ASP A 464 30.27 -9.69 -18.20
CA ASP A 464 31.63 -9.47 -17.69
C ASP A 464 31.82 -8.31 -16.71
N GLY A 465 30.84 -8.06 -15.87
CA GLY A 465 30.88 -6.98 -14.89
C GLY A 465 30.48 -5.60 -15.45
N GLU A 466 30.09 -5.52 -16.69
CA GLU A 466 29.58 -4.32 -17.34
C GLU A 466 28.10 -4.47 -17.69
N PHE A 467 27.35 -3.37 -17.51
CA PHE A 467 25.96 -3.34 -17.86
C PHE A 467 25.83 -2.79 -19.29
N LEU A 468 25.38 -3.64 -20.21
CA LEU A 468 25.26 -3.33 -21.64
C LEU A 468 23.81 -2.97 -21.97
N VAL A 469 23.60 -1.84 -22.63
CA VAL A 469 22.28 -1.33 -23.01
C VAL A 469 22.22 -1.10 -24.50
N PRO A 470 21.37 -1.83 -25.23
CA PRO A 470 21.11 -1.57 -26.64
C PRO A 470 20.24 -0.31 -26.80
N PHE A 471 20.62 0.56 -27.69
CA PHE A 471 19.88 1.74 -28.07
C PHE A 471 19.64 1.73 -29.57
N ILE A 472 18.38 1.72 -30.00
CA ILE A 472 18.05 1.75 -31.42
C ILE A 472 17.94 3.21 -31.84
N THR A 473 18.77 3.64 -32.79
CA THR A 473 18.71 4.98 -33.33
C THR A 473 17.52 5.13 -34.28
N GLU A 474 17.10 6.38 -34.58
CA GLU A 474 16.08 6.65 -35.58
C GLU A 474 16.38 6.08 -36.98
N ARG A 475 17.63 5.72 -37.25
CA ARG A 475 18.07 5.07 -38.49
C ARG A 475 18.01 3.55 -38.44
N GLY A 476 17.57 2.98 -37.28
CA GLY A 476 17.52 1.53 -37.08
C GLY A 476 18.85 0.89 -36.67
N ASP A 477 19.91 1.71 -36.44
CA ASP A 477 21.18 1.19 -35.95
C ASP A 477 21.09 0.90 -34.46
N THR A 478 21.60 -0.25 -34.00
CA THR A 478 21.69 -0.56 -32.58
C THR A 478 23.03 -0.09 -32.04
N LEU A 479 23.02 0.91 -31.16
CA LEU A 479 24.18 1.32 -30.38
C LEU A 479 24.13 0.62 -29.01
N ILE A 480 25.23 0.02 -28.59
CA ILE A 480 25.34 -0.62 -27.31
C ILE A 480 26.18 0.27 -26.39
N TYR A 481 25.61 0.69 -25.29
CA TYR A 481 26.30 1.45 -24.28
C TYR A 481 26.75 0.52 -23.15
N SER A 482 28.03 0.55 -22.83
CA SER A 482 28.59 -0.17 -21.69
C SER A 482 28.71 0.78 -20.51
N TYR A 483 28.22 0.37 -19.37
CA TYR A 483 28.37 1.05 -18.10
C TYR A 483 29.26 0.19 -17.21
N GLY A 484 30.36 0.75 -16.75
CA GLY A 484 31.32 0.05 -15.89
C GLY A 484 30.71 -0.42 -14.56
N PRO A 485 31.45 -1.21 -13.78
CA PRO A 485 30.92 -1.86 -12.58
C PRO A 485 30.34 -0.84 -11.59
N LEU A 486 29.14 -1.18 -11.08
CA LEU A 486 28.42 -0.41 -10.07
C LEU A 486 29.12 -0.41 -8.71
#